data_85da978bf679ba06ea15438254bab55b
#
_entry.id   85da978bf679ba06ea15438254bab55b
#
_cell.length_a   1.000
_cell.length_b   1.000
_cell.length_c   1.000
_cell.angle_alpha   90.00
_cell.angle_beta   90.00
_cell.angle_gamma   90.00
#
_symmetry.space_group_name_H-M   'P 1'
#
loop_
_entity.id
_entity.type
_entity.pdbx_description
1 polymer ?
#
loop_
_entity_poly.entity_id
_entity_poly.type
_entity_poly.pdbx_seq_one_letter_code
_entity_poly.pdbx_strand_id
1 'polypeptide(L)' 'MDTPFARQAERLRAMTADEKVRLSHALWIEARNVTTAGVRGTHPNWSDEQVATRVRELMRDAGA' A
#
# COMPACT_ATOMS: atom_id res chain seq x y z
N MET A 1 -7.65 29.38 3.85
CA MET A 1 -6.19 29.24 3.84
C MET A 1 -5.79 28.02 3.03
N ASP A 2 -4.91 28.20 2.07
CA ASP A 2 -4.56 27.17 1.10
C ASP A 2 -3.38 26.34 1.62
N THR A 3 -3.66 25.20 2.24
CA THR A 3 -2.65 24.31 2.78
C THR A 3 -2.34 23.18 1.78
N PRO A 4 -1.14 22.58 1.81
CA PRO A 4 -0.85 21.41 0.96
C PRO A 4 -1.85 20.27 1.14
N PHE A 5 -2.35 20.09 2.35
CA PHE A 5 -3.37 19.09 2.65
C PHE A 5 -4.70 19.41 1.94
N ALA A 6 -5.13 20.68 1.95
CA ALA A 6 -6.36 21.10 1.30
C ALA A 6 -6.28 20.90 -0.21
N ARG A 7 -5.13 21.22 -0.83
CA ARG A 7 -4.90 20.99 -2.26
C ARG A 7 -4.96 19.52 -2.62
N GLN A 8 -4.37 18.67 -1.79
CA GLN A 8 -4.39 17.23 -2.00
C GLN A 8 -5.81 16.69 -1.90
N ALA A 9 -6.58 17.15 -0.92
CA ALA A 9 -7.98 16.77 -0.76
C ALA A 9 -8.84 17.18 -1.97
N GLU A 10 -8.60 18.37 -2.52
CA GLU A 10 -9.28 18.83 -3.72
C GLU A 10 -8.94 17.98 -4.95
N ARG A 11 -7.67 17.63 -5.13
CA ARG A 11 -7.23 16.73 -6.20
C ARG A 11 -7.90 15.38 -6.13
N LEU A 12 -7.99 14.81 -4.93
CA LEU A 12 -8.66 13.52 -4.71
C LEU A 12 -10.15 13.60 -5.05
N ARG A 13 -10.80 14.70 -4.70
CA ARG A 13 -12.22 14.91 -5.01
C ARG A 13 -12.48 15.13 -6.49
N ALA A 14 -11.53 15.74 -7.19
CA ALA A 14 -11.64 16.01 -8.62
C ALA A 14 -11.31 14.79 -9.49
N MET A 15 -10.76 13.73 -8.91
CA MET A 15 -10.40 12.52 -9.65
C MET A 15 -11.64 11.77 -10.15
N THR A 16 -11.53 11.22 -11.36
CA THR A 16 -12.51 10.29 -11.90
C THR A 16 -12.45 8.97 -11.13
N ALA A 17 -13.49 8.14 -11.26
CA ALA A 17 -13.51 6.81 -10.65
C ALA A 17 -12.30 5.97 -11.10
N ASP A 18 -11.95 6.01 -12.38
CA ASP A 18 -10.79 5.29 -12.92
C ASP A 18 -9.48 5.77 -12.31
N GLU A 19 -9.32 7.08 -12.16
CA GLU A 19 -8.12 7.66 -11.54
C GLU A 19 -7.99 7.25 -10.09
N LYS A 20 -9.10 7.23 -9.34
CA LYS A 20 -9.13 6.76 -7.95
C LYS A 20 -8.73 5.29 -7.83
N VAL A 21 -9.24 4.46 -8.72
CA VAL A 21 -8.91 3.03 -8.73
C VAL A 21 -7.41 2.83 -9.04
N ARG A 22 -6.89 3.55 -10.02
CA ARG A 22 -5.46 3.46 -10.37
C ARG A 22 -4.56 3.91 -9.21
N LEU A 23 -4.92 5.00 -8.54
CA LEU A 23 -4.18 5.50 -7.39
C LEU A 23 -4.23 4.49 -6.24
N SER A 24 -5.41 3.96 -5.93
CA SER A 24 -5.58 2.95 -4.88
C SER A 24 -4.74 1.71 -5.17
N HIS A 25 -4.73 1.26 -6.43
CA HIS A 25 -3.94 0.11 -6.85
C HIS A 25 -2.44 0.36 -6.69
N ALA A 26 -1.96 1.54 -7.11
CA ALA A 26 -0.56 1.93 -6.97
C ALA A 26 -0.13 1.98 -5.50
N LEU A 27 -0.96 2.56 -4.64
CA LEU A 27 -0.70 2.64 -3.20
C LEU A 27 -0.68 1.24 -2.57
N TRP A 28 -1.56 0.35 -3.00
CA TRP A 28 -1.61 -1.02 -2.52
C TRP A 28 -0.33 -1.80 -2.89
N ILE A 29 0.13 -1.65 -4.14
CA ILE A 29 1.38 -2.28 -4.60
C ILE A 29 2.57 -1.75 -3.78
N GLU A 30 2.63 -0.45 -3.57
CA GLU A 30 3.71 0.16 -2.78
C GLU A 30 3.70 -0.34 -1.34
N ALA A 31 2.53 -0.38 -0.71
CA ALA A 31 2.38 -0.90 0.65
C ALA A 31 2.81 -2.37 0.74
N ARG A 32 2.45 -3.17 -0.26
CA ARG A 32 2.86 -4.58 -0.34
C ARG A 32 4.37 -4.71 -0.46
N ASN A 33 5.01 -3.88 -1.28
CA ASN A 33 6.46 -3.90 -1.47
C ASN A 33 7.20 -3.53 -0.19
N VAL A 34 6.75 -2.51 0.51
CA VAL A 34 7.32 -2.09 1.80
C VAL A 34 7.15 -3.18 2.84
N THR A 35 5.96 -3.78 2.93
CA THR A 35 5.68 -4.87 3.85
C THR A 35 6.56 -6.09 3.55
N THR A 36 6.74 -6.42 2.28
CA THR A 36 7.60 -7.52 1.84
C THR A 36 9.05 -7.28 2.28
N ALA A 37 9.56 -6.08 2.06
CA ALA A 37 10.92 -5.71 2.47
C ALA A 37 11.09 -5.83 4.00
N GLY A 38 10.09 -5.40 4.76
CA GLY A 38 10.09 -5.51 6.21
C GLY A 38 10.13 -6.96 6.69
N VAL A 39 9.32 -7.82 6.10
CA VAL A 39 9.29 -9.25 6.45
C VAL A 39 10.62 -9.91 6.10
N ARG A 40 11.18 -9.64 4.93
CA ARG A 40 12.48 -10.18 4.53
C ARG A 40 13.61 -9.73 5.48
N GLY A 41 13.56 -8.47 5.90
CA GLY A 41 14.56 -7.92 6.84
C GLY A 41 14.49 -8.58 8.21
N THR A 42 13.30 -8.93 8.67
CA THR A 42 13.07 -9.57 9.98
C THR A 42 13.34 -11.07 9.94
N HIS A 43 13.13 -11.69 8.76
CA HIS A 43 13.25 -13.14 8.58
C HIS A 43 14.17 -13.47 7.39
N PRO A 44 15.49 -13.20 7.49
CA PRO A 44 16.39 -13.35 6.35
C PRO A 44 16.54 -14.79 5.86
N ASN A 45 16.17 -15.77 6.68
CA ASN A 45 16.29 -17.20 6.33
C ASN A 45 15.00 -17.78 5.75
N TRP A 46 13.94 -16.98 5.63
CA TRP A 46 12.67 -17.47 5.08
C TRP A 46 12.75 -17.59 3.56
N SER A 47 12.05 -18.60 3.02
CA SER A 47 11.85 -18.75 1.60
C SER A 47 10.93 -17.64 1.07
N ASP A 48 10.93 -17.44 -0.25
CA ASP A 48 10.01 -16.49 -0.89
C ASP A 48 8.56 -16.83 -0.59
N GLU A 49 8.22 -18.12 -0.55
CA GLU A 49 6.86 -18.59 -0.22
C GLU A 49 6.46 -18.21 1.21
N GLN A 50 7.36 -18.41 2.17
CA GLN A 50 7.10 -18.05 3.56
C GLN A 50 6.89 -16.54 3.71
N VAL A 51 7.74 -15.74 3.06
CA VAL A 51 7.61 -14.29 3.04
C VAL A 51 6.27 -13.89 2.43
N ALA A 52 5.91 -14.45 1.28
CA ALA A 52 4.65 -14.14 0.59
C ALA A 52 3.43 -14.47 1.45
N THR A 53 3.45 -15.58 2.17
CA THR A 53 2.37 -15.98 3.07
C THR A 53 2.20 -14.96 4.19
N ARG A 54 3.29 -14.54 4.81
CA ARG A 54 3.24 -13.56 5.90
C ARG A 54 2.77 -12.18 5.40
N VAL A 55 3.24 -11.77 4.22
CA VAL A 55 2.81 -10.51 3.60
C VAL A 55 1.30 -10.53 3.36
N ARG A 56 0.77 -11.62 2.83
CA ARG A 56 -0.68 -11.75 2.61
C ARG A 56 -1.47 -11.63 3.91
N GLU A 57 -0.99 -12.25 4.98
CA GLU A 57 -1.63 -12.14 6.29
C GLU A 57 -1.65 -10.71 6.80
N LEU A 58 -0.51 -10.02 6.73
CA LEU A 58 -0.38 -8.64 7.18
C LEU A 58 -1.24 -7.70 6.36
N MET A 59 -1.27 -7.88 5.04
CA MET A 59 -2.09 -7.03 4.15
C MET A 59 -3.59 -7.25 4.39
N ARG A 60 -4.00 -8.48 4.65
CA ARG A 60 -5.40 -8.80 4.98
C ARG A 60 -5.81 -8.14 6.30
N ASP A 61 -4.97 -8.24 7.33
CA ASP A 61 -5.26 -7.65 8.63
C ASP A 61 -5.32 -6.13 8.56
N ALA A 62 -4.44 -5.51 7.76
CA ALA A 62 -4.44 -4.06 7.57
C ALA A 62 -5.66 -3.57 6.79
N GLY A 63 -6.23 -4.41 5.93
CA GLY A 63 -7.40 -4.08 5.13
C GLY A 63 -8.74 -4.41 5.79
N ALA A 64 -8.72 -5.02 6.93
CA ALA A 64 -9.94 -5.47 7.64
C ALA A 64 -10.66 -4.34 8.38
#